data_b055072d2343545a8298a677d8653c32
#
_entry.id   b055072d2343545a8298a677d8653c32
#
_cell.length_a   1.000
_cell.length_b   1.000
_cell.length_c   1.000
_cell.angle_alpha   90.00
_cell.angle_beta   90.00
_cell.angle_gamma   90.00
#
_symmetry.space_group_name_H-M   'P 1'
#
loop_
_entity.id
_entity.type
_entity.pdbx_description
1 polymer ?
#
loop_
_entity_poly.entity_id
_entity_poly.type
_entity_poly.pdbx_seq_one_letter_code
_entity_poly.pdbx_strand_id
1 'polypeptide(L)'
;MASFTFGLLQLIFDGAYAWGWQSMLLDYLVAFTPLGLAGLFRCKSWGIFPGTVLGCFGRFIVHYISGVTIYRIYEPTTIPGFGTFDNAMLYSLVYNGVYMLPNALLAMAIAAVLYVPMKKYFAGQDIM
;
A
#
# COMPACT_ATOMS: atom_id res chain seq x y z
N MET A 1 12.03 -8.38 3.85
CA MET A 1 12.08 -8.25 5.33
C MET A 1 11.45 -6.94 5.79
N ALA A 2 12.00 -5.75 5.48
CA ALA A 2 11.48 -4.47 6.00
C ALA A 2 9.98 -4.23 5.79
N SER A 3 9.45 -4.49 4.59
CA SER A 3 8.02 -4.33 4.28
C SER A 3 7.11 -5.27 5.07
N PHE A 4 7.53 -6.49 5.30
CA PHE A 4 6.82 -7.44 6.16
C PHE A 4 6.82 -7.00 7.63
N THR A 5 7.99 -6.57 8.13
CA THR A 5 8.10 -6.01 9.48
C THR A 5 7.23 -4.76 9.65
N PHE A 6 7.18 -3.91 8.62
CA PHE A 6 6.31 -2.74 8.62
C PHE A 6 4.83 -3.12 8.71
N GLY A 7 4.41 -4.16 7.97
CA GLY A 7 3.03 -4.69 8.06
C GLY A 7 2.68 -5.20 9.46
N LEU A 8 3.61 -5.88 10.14
CA LEU A 8 3.43 -6.31 11.53
C LEU A 8 3.31 -5.11 12.49
N LEU A 9 4.17 -4.11 12.33
CA LEU A 9 4.10 -2.89 13.15
C LEU A 9 2.78 -2.16 12.93
N GLN A 10 2.34 -2.04 11.68
CA GLN A 10 1.07 -1.41 11.34
C GLN A 10 -0.10 -2.13 12.03
N LEU A 11 -0.10 -3.47 12.02
CA LEU A 11 -1.10 -4.27 12.72
C LEU A 11 -1.17 -3.93 14.23
N ILE A 12 -0.01 -3.74 14.86
CA ILE A 12 0.07 -3.39 16.28
C ILE A 12 -0.42 -1.96 16.53
N PHE A 13 0.02 -0.99 15.72
CA PHE A 13 -0.32 0.42 15.90
C PHE A 13 -1.79 0.75 15.59
N ASP A 14 -2.37 0.06 14.61
CA ASP A 14 -3.80 0.21 14.29
C ASP A 14 -4.72 -0.57 15.26
N GLY A 15 -4.14 -1.22 16.27
CA GLY A 15 -4.90 -1.98 17.26
C GLY A 15 -5.57 -3.24 16.70
N ALA A 16 -5.00 -3.80 15.62
CA ALA A 16 -5.51 -5.00 14.94
C ALA A 16 -7.00 -4.88 14.50
N TYR A 17 -7.41 -3.68 14.10
CA TYR A 17 -8.78 -3.43 13.65
C TYR A 17 -9.02 -4.14 12.31
N ALA A 18 -9.78 -5.22 12.34
CA ALA A 18 -10.10 -6.04 11.18
C ALA A 18 -11.44 -6.76 11.37
N TRP A 19 -12.11 -7.08 10.27
CA TRP A 19 -13.39 -7.80 10.26
C TRP A 19 -13.23 -9.33 10.43
N GLY A 20 -12.04 -9.77 10.81
CA GLY A 20 -11.71 -11.17 11.03
C GLY A 20 -10.25 -11.45 10.72
N TRP A 21 -9.79 -12.67 11.03
CA TRP A 21 -8.40 -13.04 10.82
C TRP A 21 -7.96 -13.02 9.34
N GLN A 22 -8.88 -13.29 8.39
CA GLN A 22 -8.58 -13.21 6.96
C GLN A 22 -8.30 -11.77 6.51
N SER A 23 -9.16 -10.82 6.93
CA SER A 23 -8.95 -9.39 6.69
C SER A 23 -7.65 -8.91 7.32
N MET A 24 -7.38 -9.33 8.57
CA MET A 24 -6.16 -8.99 9.27
C MET A 24 -4.90 -9.45 8.50
N LEU A 25 -4.88 -10.68 8.00
CA LEU A 25 -3.77 -11.19 7.21
C LEU A 25 -3.62 -10.46 5.87
N LEU A 26 -4.70 -10.27 5.13
CA LEU A 26 -4.67 -9.63 3.83
C LEU A 26 -4.29 -8.15 3.94
N ASP A 27 -4.94 -7.41 4.83
CA ASP A 27 -4.80 -5.96 4.87
C ASP A 27 -3.51 -5.49 5.54
N TYR A 28 -2.94 -6.28 6.47
CA TYR A 28 -1.71 -5.91 7.17
C TYR A 28 -0.47 -6.68 6.66
N LEU A 29 -0.51 -7.98 6.53
CA LEU A 29 0.68 -8.73 6.13
C LEU A 29 0.84 -8.81 4.62
N VAL A 30 -0.21 -9.28 3.92
CA VAL A 30 -0.13 -9.49 2.47
C VAL A 30 -0.10 -8.15 1.73
N ALA A 31 -0.88 -7.14 2.15
CA ALA A 31 -0.93 -5.85 1.48
C ALA A 31 0.37 -5.04 1.61
N PHE A 32 1.11 -5.18 2.71
CA PHE A 32 2.38 -4.48 2.88
C PHE A 32 3.58 -5.21 2.26
N THR A 33 3.49 -6.52 2.04
CA THR A 33 4.56 -7.31 1.39
C THR A 33 4.95 -6.78 0.01
N PRO A 34 4.02 -6.37 -0.89
CA PRO A 34 4.34 -5.82 -2.20
C PRO A 34 5.19 -4.54 -2.17
N LEU A 35 5.22 -3.80 -1.06
CA LEU A 35 6.15 -2.68 -0.91
C LEU A 35 7.62 -3.13 -1.03
N GLY A 36 7.92 -4.38 -0.72
CA GLY A 36 9.23 -4.98 -0.93
C GLY A 36 9.64 -5.10 -2.39
N LEU A 37 8.68 -5.06 -3.34
CA LEU A 37 8.97 -5.03 -4.78
C LEU A 37 9.74 -3.77 -5.20
N ALA A 38 9.65 -2.70 -4.42
CA ALA A 38 10.48 -1.52 -4.62
C ALA A 38 11.99 -1.86 -4.63
N GLY A 39 12.40 -2.89 -3.88
CA GLY A 39 13.77 -3.39 -3.85
C GLY A 39 14.30 -3.95 -5.18
N LEU A 40 13.44 -4.23 -6.15
CA LEU A 40 13.87 -4.64 -7.51
C LEU A 40 14.70 -3.55 -8.20
N PHE A 41 14.53 -2.31 -7.81
CA PHE A 41 15.21 -1.16 -8.37
C PHE A 41 16.38 -0.64 -7.53
N ARG A 42 16.78 -1.36 -6.48
CA ARG A 42 17.78 -0.93 -5.48
C ARG A 42 19.15 -0.55 -6.04
N CYS A 43 19.53 -1.10 -7.19
CA CYS A 43 20.83 -0.82 -7.79
C CYS A 43 20.87 0.46 -8.65
N LYS A 44 19.75 1.19 -8.70
CA LYS A 44 19.63 2.42 -9.50
C LYS A 44 19.17 3.55 -8.61
N SER A 45 19.91 4.66 -8.59
CA SER A 45 19.54 5.81 -7.74
C SER A 45 18.14 6.35 -8.04
N TRP A 46 17.73 6.36 -9.30
CA TRP A 46 16.38 6.76 -9.73
C TRP A 46 15.30 5.69 -9.45
N GLY A 47 15.74 4.48 -9.04
CA GLY A 47 14.87 3.33 -8.77
C GLY A 47 13.84 3.57 -7.66
N ILE A 48 14.04 4.58 -6.82
CA ILE A 48 13.07 4.97 -5.79
C ILE A 48 11.69 5.32 -6.41
N PHE A 49 11.65 5.99 -7.57
CA PHE A 49 10.39 6.40 -8.19
C PHE A 49 9.57 5.21 -8.72
N PRO A 50 10.08 4.38 -9.65
CA PRO A 50 9.33 3.21 -10.10
C PRO A 50 9.12 2.20 -8.98
N GLY A 51 10.03 2.11 -8.00
CA GLY A 51 9.87 1.28 -6.82
C GLY A 51 8.68 1.70 -5.97
N THR A 52 8.52 3.00 -5.71
CA THR A 52 7.37 3.55 -4.98
C THR A 52 6.06 3.27 -5.73
N VAL A 53 6.02 3.52 -7.04
CA VAL A 53 4.83 3.23 -7.86
C VAL A 53 4.47 1.76 -7.79
N LEU A 54 5.44 0.87 -8.02
CA LEU A 54 5.21 -0.57 -8.02
C LEU A 54 4.74 -1.08 -6.66
N GLY A 55 5.35 -0.60 -5.57
CA GLY A 55 4.96 -0.96 -4.21
C GLY A 55 3.55 -0.50 -3.86
N CYS A 56 3.20 0.76 -4.16
CA CYS A 56 1.87 1.31 -3.94
C CYS A 56 0.81 0.59 -4.79
N PHE A 57 1.12 0.28 -6.05
CA PHE A 57 0.22 -0.45 -6.93
C PHE A 57 -0.02 -1.89 -6.45
N GLY A 58 1.05 -2.59 -6.05
CA GLY A 58 0.92 -3.93 -5.47
C GLY A 58 0.06 -3.96 -4.21
N ARG A 59 0.25 -2.98 -3.32
CA ARG A 59 -0.60 -2.80 -2.13
C ARG A 59 -2.06 -2.54 -2.53
N PHE A 60 -2.30 -1.66 -3.51
CA PHE A 60 -3.64 -1.38 -4.00
C PHE A 60 -4.36 -2.64 -4.50
N ILE A 61 -3.67 -3.50 -5.26
CA ILE A 61 -4.25 -4.76 -5.76
C ILE A 61 -4.69 -5.65 -4.61
N VAL A 62 -3.88 -5.80 -3.57
CA VAL A 62 -4.23 -6.65 -2.42
C VAL A 62 -5.45 -6.09 -1.68
N HIS A 63 -5.48 -4.79 -1.39
CA HIS A 63 -6.66 -4.17 -0.75
C HIS A 63 -7.90 -4.21 -1.63
N TYR A 64 -7.75 -4.08 -2.95
CA TYR A 64 -8.86 -4.24 -3.89
C TYR A 64 -9.45 -5.66 -3.80
N ILE A 65 -8.60 -6.70 -3.84
CA ILE A 65 -9.02 -8.09 -3.71
C ILE A 65 -9.67 -8.35 -2.35
N SER A 66 -9.09 -7.86 -1.27
CA SER A 66 -9.65 -7.93 0.08
C SER A 66 -11.06 -7.30 0.13
N GLY A 67 -11.21 -6.10 -0.42
CA GLY A 67 -12.49 -5.40 -0.48
C GLY A 67 -13.55 -6.14 -1.29
N VAL A 68 -13.17 -6.75 -2.41
CA VAL A 68 -14.11 -7.52 -3.25
C VAL A 68 -14.51 -8.85 -2.59
N THR A 69 -13.59 -9.51 -1.90
CA THR A 69 -13.82 -10.86 -1.35
C THR A 69 -14.38 -10.84 0.06
N ILE A 70 -13.81 -10.06 0.95
CA ILE A 70 -14.15 -10.07 2.37
C ILE A 70 -15.25 -9.05 2.68
N TYR A 71 -15.06 -7.79 2.28
CA TYR A 71 -15.99 -6.71 2.62
C TYR A 71 -17.33 -6.80 1.87
N ARG A 72 -17.39 -7.53 0.74
CA ARG A 72 -18.64 -7.83 0.05
C ARG A 72 -19.70 -8.48 0.95
N ILE A 73 -19.27 -9.17 2.00
CA ILE A 73 -20.14 -9.94 2.90
C ILE A 73 -20.70 -9.05 4.03
N TYR A 74 -20.09 -7.90 4.29
CA TYR A 74 -20.37 -7.01 5.44
C TYR A 74 -20.83 -5.63 4.99
N GLU A 75 -21.99 -5.52 4.43
CA GLU A 75 -22.59 -4.25 4.00
C GLU A 75 -22.69 -3.17 5.14
N PRO A 76 -22.79 -1.89 4.85
CA PRO A 76 -23.16 -1.21 3.62
C PRO A 76 -22.00 -0.61 2.85
N THR A 77 -22.15 -0.54 1.54
CA THR A 77 -21.19 -0.05 0.57
C THR A 77 -21.35 1.45 0.30
N THR A 78 -21.47 2.25 1.34
CA THR A 78 -21.61 3.71 1.22
C THR A 78 -20.29 4.40 1.51
N ILE A 79 -19.81 5.21 0.56
CA ILE A 79 -18.61 6.03 0.71
C ILE A 79 -19.04 7.49 0.89
N PRO A 80 -18.67 8.16 2.00
CA PRO A 80 -18.97 9.57 2.20
C PRO A 80 -18.48 10.43 1.03
N GLY A 81 -19.38 11.20 0.42
CA GLY A 81 -19.07 12.05 -0.74
C GLY A 81 -19.16 11.37 -2.11
N PHE A 82 -19.23 10.03 -2.17
CA PHE A 82 -19.32 9.27 -3.43
C PHE A 82 -20.62 8.47 -3.58
N GLY A 83 -21.41 8.32 -2.50
CA GLY A 83 -22.69 7.62 -2.52
C GLY A 83 -22.60 6.13 -2.19
N THR A 84 -23.67 5.41 -2.49
CA THR A 84 -23.81 3.97 -2.22
C THR A 84 -23.55 3.16 -3.47
N PHE A 85 -22.81 2.07 -3.35
CA PHE A 85 -22.43 1.19 -4.45
C PHE A 85 -23.05 -0.20 -4.26
N ASP A 86 -23.78 -0.67 -5.26
CA ASP A 86 -24.37 -2.02 -5.28
C ASP A 86 -23.37 -3.08 -5.78
N ASN A 87 -22.27 -2.63 -6.40
CA ASN A 87 -21.24 -3.51 -6.95
C ASN A 87 -19.99 -3.48 -6.07
N ALA A 88 -19.64 -4.62 -5.46
CA ALA A 88 -18.49 -4.73 -4.58
C ALA A 88 -17.15 -4.41 -5.27
N MET A 89 -17.02 -4.69 -6.57
CA MET A 89 -15.81 -4.35 -7.32
C MET A 89 -15.65 -2.85 -7.46
N LEU A 90 -16.74 -2.15 -7.81
CA LEU A 90 -16.72 -0.70 -7.97
C LEU A 90 -16.53 -0.01 -6.61
N TYR A 91 -17.22 -0.50 -5.58
CA TYR A 91 -17.02 -0.03 -4.21
C TYR A 91 -15.55 -0.14 -3.79
N SER A 92 -14.96 -1.32 -3.90
CA SER A 92 -13.57 -1.56 -3.49
C SER A 92 -12.58 -0.71 -4.30
N LEU A 93 -12.82 -0.54 -5.60
CA LEU A 93 -12.00 0.30 -6.46
C LEU A 93 -12.01 1.76 -6.00
N VAL A 94 -13.19 2.33 -5.79
CA VAL A 94 -13.36 3.73 -5.39
C VAL A 94 -12.86 3.94 -3.96
N TYR A 95 -13.26 3.09 -3.02
CA TYR A 95 -12.85 3.18 -1.62
C TYR A 95 -11.33 3.17 -1.48
N ASN A 96 -10.67 2.15 -2.03
CA ASN A 96 -9.22 2.05 -1.97
C ASN A 96 -8.53 3.16 -2.78
N GLY A 97 -9.08 3.55 -3.92
CA GLY A 97 -8.55 4.62 -4.75
C GLY A 97 -8.53 5.97 -4.04
N VAL A 98 -9.60 6.31 -3.33
CA VAL A 98 -9.76 7.61 -2.66
C VAL A 98 -8.69 7.85 -1.59
N TYR A 99 -8.31 6.84 -0.81
CA TYR A 99 -7.27 7.03 0.21
C TYR A 99 -5.87 6.62 -0.25
N MET A 100 -5.74 5.65 -1.14
CA MET A 100 -4.42 5.18 -1.58
C MET A 100 -3.78 6.09 -2.63
N LEU A 101 -4.57 6.75 -3.48
CA LEU A 101 -4.04 7.68 -4.46
C LEU A 101 -3.34 8.89 -3.80
N PRO A 102 -3.97 9.63 -2.87
CA PRO A 102 -3.29 10.69 -2.14
C PRO A 102 -2.05 10.19 -1.39
N ASN A 103 -2.12 8.99 -0.80
CA ASN A 103 -0.99 8.40 -0.09
C ASN A 103 0.19 8.08 -1.04
N ALA A 104 -0.08 7.56 -2.24
CA ALA A 104 0.94 7.32 -3.26
C ALA A 104 1.56 8.62 -3.78
N LEU A 105 0.75 9.66 -3.99
CA LEU A 105 1.23 10.99 -4.38
C LEU A 105 2.13 11.60 -3.30
N LEU A 106 1.74 11.50 -2.04
CA LEU A 106 2.57 11.96 -0.91
C LEU A 106 3.88 11.17 -0.83
N ALA A 107 3.84 9.85 -0.95
CA ALA A 107 5.03 9.01 -0.97
C ALA A 107 5.98 9.40 -2.12
N MET A 108 5.44 9.69 -3.30
CA MET A 108 6.22 10.14 -4.45
C MET A 108 6.83 11.53 -4.22
N ALA A 109 6.09 12.46 -3.61
CA ALA A 109 6.60 13.78 -3.25
C ALA A 109 7.75 13.68 -2.24
N ILE A 110 7.59 12.85 -1.20
CA ILE A 110 8.65 12.58 -0.22
C ILE A 110 9.87 11.94 -0.90
N ALA A 111 9.66 10.97 -1.80
CA ALA A 111 10.73 10.36 -2.57
C ALA A 111 11.51 11.39 -3.41
N ALA A 112 10.81 12.35 -4.02
CA ALA A 112 11.43 13.42 -4.79
C ALA A 112 12.28 14.37 -3.91
N VAL A 113 11.77 14.74 -2.75
CA VAL A 113 12.50 15.58 -1.78
C VAL A 113 13.76 14.88 -1.26
N LEU A 114 13.64 13.59 -0.93
CA LEU A 114 14.74 12.79 -0.39
C LEU A 114 15.74 12.33 -1.45
N TYR A 115 15.37 12.37 -2.73
CA TYR A 115 16.21 11.86 -3.81
C TYR A 115 17.60 12.48 -3.85
N VAL A 116 17.68 13.81 -3.80
CA VAL A 116 18.97 14.53 -3.91
C VAL A 116 19.90 14.21 -2.72
N PRO A 117 19.49 14.40 -1.45
CA PRO A 117 20.36 14.16 -0.31
C PRO A 117 20.69 12.68 -0.08
N MET A 118 19.82 11.75 -0.51
CA MET A 118 19.97 10.33 -0.23
C MET A 118 20.31 9.47 -1.45
N LYS A 119 20.67 10.08 -2.57
CA LYS A 119 20.93 9.40 -3.84
C LYS A 119 21.93 8.24 -3.72
N LYS A 120 23.00 8.41 -2.94
CA LYS A 120 24.03 7.38 -2.72
C LYS A 120 23.47 6.14 -1.98
N TYR A 121 22.58 6.36 -1.02
CA TYR A 121 21.95 5.26 -0.26
C TYR A 121 20.97 4.48 -1.11
N PHE A 122 20.20 5.17 -1.97
CA PHE A 122 19.29 4.50 -2.91
C PHE A 122 20.04 3.68 -3.96
N ALA A 123 21.28 4.03 -4.27
CA ALA A 123 22.15 3.25 -5.15
C ALA A 123 22.90 2.11 -4.43
N GLY A 124 22.75 1.97 -3.11
CA GLY A 124 23.44 0.96 -2.33
C GLY A 124 24.95 1.19 -2.21
N GLN A 125 25.42 2.43 -2.37
CA GLN A 125 26.85 2.77 -2.38
C GLN A 125 27.45 2.91 -0.97
N ASP A 126 26.63 2.79 0.05
CA ASP A 126 27.01 2.83 1.45
C ASP A 126 27.34 1.44 2.05
N ILE A 127 27.09 0.38 1.27
CA ILE A 127 27.26 -1.02 1.73
C ILE A 127 28.49 -1.68 1.10
N MET A 128 29.20 -0.97 0.20
CA MET A 128 30.42 -1.46 -0.46
C MET A 128 31.68 -0.95 0.21
#